data_d2f20ec927ae632261d3998100deddd9
#
_entry.id   d2f20ec927ae632261d3998100deddd9
#
_cell.length_a   1.000
_cell.length_b   1.000
_cell.length_c   1.000
_cell.angle_alpha   90.00
_cell.angle_beta   90.00
_cell.angle_gamma   90.00
#
_symmetry.space_group_name_H-M   'P 1'
#
loop_
_entity.id
_entity.type
_entity.pdbx_description
1 polymer ?
#
loop_
_entity_poly.entity_id
_entity_poly.type
_entity_poly.pdbx_seq_one_letter_code
_entity_poly.pdbx_strand_id
1 'polypeptide(L)'
;MTALRNYRREDFNRLLEIDRACFREGIAYDEDEMRLFLSMPSAITLVAEQAGTGAIQGFIIADRLQPQRASRPMGRIITIDVAPGNQRAGLGTELLVNAEGWLKNAGCDHVVLEVAVDNEPALRFYKKHDYSVLKVLANYYMDSVDGLMMGKRL
;
A
#
# COMPACT_ATOMS: atom_id res chain seq x y z
N MET A 1 18.70 11.36 -0.62
CA MET A 1 17.81 11.60 0.52
C MET A 1 16.37 11.72 0.04
N THR A 2 15.45 11.09 0.74
CA THR A 2 14.04 10.98 0.34
C THR A 2 13.16 11.68 1.37
N ALA A 3 12.16 12.40 0.91
CA ALA A 3 11.16 13.02 1.77
C ALA A 3 9.77 12.44 1.46
N LEU A 4 8.97 12.21 2.50
CA LEU A 4 7.59 11.79 2.33
C LEU A 4 6.68 13.02 2.33
N ARG A 5 5.71 13.03 1.43
CA ARG A 5 4.71 14.08 1.36
C ARG A 5 3.37 13.53 0.88
N ASN A 6 2.34 14.32 1.02
CA ASN A 6 1.03 13.94 0.51
C ASN A 6 1.02 13.94 -1.01
N TYR A 7 0.17 13.08 -1.56
CA TYR A 7 -0.10 13.00 -2.98
C TYR A 7 -0.65 14.31 -3.52
N ARG A 8 -0.26 14.64 -4.77
CA ARG A 8 -0.78 15.77 -5.54
C ARG A 8 -1.31 15.24 -6.86
N ARG A 9 -2.27 15.93 -7.42
CA ARG A 9 -2.88 15.55 -8.71
C ARG A 9 -1.82 15.33 -9.81
N GLU A 10 -0.78 16.13 -9.82
CA GLU A 10 0.31 16.05 -10.80
C GLU A 10 1.09 14.74 -10.73
N ASP A 11 1.00 14.03 -9.63
CA ASP A 11 1.73 12.77 -9.43
C ASP A 11 1.05 11.58 -10.10
N PHE A 12 -0.21 11.72 -10.51
CA PHE A 12 -1.05 10.59 -10.93
C PHE A 12 -0.38 9.68 -11.96
N ASN A 13 0.12 10.26 -13.05
CA ASN A 13 0.71 9.46 -14.12
C ASN A 13 1.93 8.68 -13.66
N ARG A 14 2.73 9.27 -12.78
CA ARG A 14 3.92 8.61 -12.24
C ARG A 14 3.54 7.47 -11.30
N LEU A 15 2.53 7.66 -10.46
CA LEU A 15 2.05 6.61 -9.57
C LEU A 15 1.52 5.42 -10.38
N LEU A 16 0.73 5.68 -11.40
CA LEU A 16 0.20 4.64 -12.28
C LEU A 16 1.33 3.86 -12.97
N GLU A 17 2.35 4.56 -13.44
CA GLU A 17 3.54 3.97 -14.05
C GLU A 17 4.28 3.06 -13.07
N ILE A 18 4.50 3.53 -11.83
CA ILE A 18 5.18 2.73 -10.80
C ILE A 18 4.38 1.47 -10.48
N ASP A 19 3.06 1.59 -10.32
CA ASP A 19 2.22 0.44 -10.01
C ASP A 19 2.30 -0.63 -11.11
N ARG A 20 2.25 -0.20 -12.35
CA ARG A 20 2.40 -1.11 -13.50
C ARG A 20 3.77 -1.78 -13.57
N ALA A 21 4.81 -1.08 -13.10
CA ALA A 21 6.16 -1.65 -13.05
C ALA A 21 6.34 -2.62 -11.86
N CYS A 22 5.58 -2.44 -10.79
CA CYS A 22 5.66 -3.29 -9.59
C CYS A 22 4.82 -4.56 -9.70
N PHE A 23 3.72 -4.51 -10.43
CA PHE A 23 2.76 -5.61 -10.48
C PHE A 23 2.48 -6.01 -11.92
N ARG A 24 2.26 -7.32 -12.12
CA ARG A 24 1.92 -7.85 -13.44
C ARG A 24 0.50 -7.45 -13.84
N GLU A 25 0.21 -7.57 -15.12
CA GLU A 25 -1.13 -7.37 -15.66
C GLU A 25 -2.13 -8.27 -14.93
N GLY A 26 -3.30 -7.73 -14.61
CA GLY A 26 -4.33 -8.40 -13.82
C GLY A 26 -4.21 -8.17 -12.31
N ILE A 27 -3.06 -7.72 -11.82
CA ILE A 27 -2.86 -7.33 -10.42
C ILE A 27 -2.65 -5.83 -10.31
N ALA A 28 -1.84 -5.24 -11.22
CA ALA A 28 -1.68 -3.79 -11.29
C ALA A 28 -3.04 -3.09 -11.49
N TYR A 29 -3.22 -1.97 -10.87
CA TYR A 29 -4.46 -1.21 -11.00
C TYR A 29 -4.58 -0.57 -12.38
N ASP A 30 -5.81 -0.54 -12.91
CA ASP A 30 -6.07 0.28 -14.08
C ASP A 30 -6.23 1.75 -13.67
N GLU A 31 -6.40 2.61 -14.65
CA GLU A 31 -6.48 4.05 -14.43
C GLU A 31 -7.68 4.43 -13.56
N ASP A 32 -8.84 3.81 -13.78
CA ASP A 32 -10.05 4.12 -13.02
C ASP A 32 -9.95 3.65 -11.57
N GLU A 33 -9.39 2.47 -11.34
CA GLU A 33 -9.15 1.96 -9.99
C GLU A 33 -8.17 2.87 -9.23
N MET A 34 -7.08 3.28 -9.88
CA MET A 34 -6.11 4.18 -9.25
C MET A 34 -6.75 5.51 -8.90
N ARG A 35 -7.55 6.09 -9.80
CA ARG A 35 -8.28 7.34 -9.52
C ARG A 35 -9.21 7.19 -8.33
N LEU A 36 -9.94 6.07 -8.26
CA LEU A 36 -10.85 5.80 -7.16
C LEU A 36 -10.09 5.80 -5.83
N PHE A 37 -9.03 5.01 -5.72
CA PHE A 37 -8.27 4.91 -4.47
C PHE A 37 -7.65 6.24 -4.06
N LEU A 38 -7.07 6.98 -5.00
CA LEU A 38 -6.42 8.25 -4.72
C LEU A 38 -7.42 9.35 -4.31
N SER A 39 -8.69 9.20 -4.64
CA SER A 39 -9.73 10.18 -4.33
C SER A 39 -10.58 9.82 -3.10
N MET A 40 -10.36 8.67 -2.47
CA MET A 40 -11.15 8.25 -1.31
C MET A 40 -10.91 9.17 -0.12
N PRO A 41 -11.99 9.78 0.45
CA PRO A 41 -11.82 10.71 1.57
C PRO A 41 -11.26 10.06 2.84
N SER A 42 -11.47 8.75 3.01
CA SER A 42 -10.98 7.98 4.17
C SER A 42 -9.55 7.50 4.03
N ALA A 43 -8.93 7.73 2.87
CA ALA A 43 -7.59 7.25 2.58
C ALA A 43 -6.55 8.37 2.61
N ILE A 44 -5.32 7.98 2.87
CA ILE A 44 -4.15 8.84 2.70
C ILE A 44 -3.22 8.22 1.68
N THR A 45 -2.60 9.06 0.86
CA THR A 45 -1.53 8.64 -0.05
C THR A 45 -0.28 9.42 0.29
N LEU A 46 0.77 8.71 0.67
CA LEU A 46 2.09 9.28 0.93
C LEU A 46 3.00 8.95 -0.25
N VAL A 47 3.68 9.96 -0.75
CA VAL A 47 4.58 9.86 -1.88
C VAL A 47 6.01 10.09 -1.38
N ALA A 48 6.94 9.24 -1.81
CA ALA A 48 8.34 9.37 -1.50
C ALA A 48 9.04 10.09 -2.67
N GLU A 49 9.58 11.25 -2.37
CA GLU A 49 10.19 12.13 -3.35
C GLU A 49 11.68 12.29 -3.07
N GLN A 50 12.49 12.15 -4.09
CA GLN A 50 13.92 12.37 -3.96
C GLN A 50 14.22 13.86 -3.84
N ALA A 51 14.95 14.23 -2.79
CA ALA A 51 15.33 15.61 -2.57
C ALA A 51 16.23 16.13 -3.70
N GLY A 52 15.97 17.34 -4.14
CA GLY A 52 16.76 18.02 -5.18
C GLY A 52 16.23 17.80 -6.60
N THR A 53 15.72 16.63 -6.91
CA THR A 53 15.20 16.32 -8.25
C THR A 53 13.67 16.30 -8.32
N GLY A 54 13.01 16.04 -7.18
CA GLY A 54 11.56 15.87 -7.15
C GLY A 54 11.08 14.54 -7.74
N ALA A 55 11.99 13.63 -8.08
CA ALA A 55 11.63 12.34 -8.66
C ALA A 55 10.87 11.48 -7.64
N ILE A 56 9.73 10.93 -8.03
CA ILE A 56 8.95 10.04 -7.18
C ILE A 56 9.56 8.64 -7.24
N GLN A 57 9.89 8.10 -6.08
CA GLN A 57 10.55 6.81 -5.93
C GLN A 57 9.60 5.72 -5.43
N GLY A 58 8.46 6.10 -4.89
CA GLY A 58 7.48 5.14 -4.38
C GLY A 58 6.31 5.84 -3.73
N PHE A 59 5.30 5.05 -3.34
CA PHE A 59 4.12 5.58 -2.65
C PHE A 59 3.41 4.48 -1.89
N ILE A 60 2.53 4.89 -0.98
CA ILE A 60 1.63 3.99 -0.25
C ILE A 60 0.25 4.62 -0.18
N ILE A 61 -0.78 3.80 -0.36
CA ILE A 61 -2.17 4.20 -0.13
C ILE A 61 -2.68 3.39 1.05
N ALA A 62 -3.15 4.08 2.08
CA ALA A 62 -3.71 3.46 3.27
C ALA A 62 -5.10 4.04 3.54
N ASP A 63 -6.04 3.18 3.91
CA ASP A 63 -7.43 3.54 4.12
C ASP A 63 -7.85 3.24 5.56
N ARG A 64 -8.69 4.12 6.10
CA ARG A 64 -9.32 3.95 7.40
C ARG A 64 -10.73 3.45 7.18
N LEU A 65 -10.97 2.19 7.44
CA LEU A 65 -12.29 1.57 7.30
C LEU A 65 -13.07 1.71 8.61
N GLN A 66 -14.34 2.06 8.50
CA GLN A 66 -15.26 2.11 9.63
C GLN A 66 -16.37 1.09 9.38
N PRO A 67 -16.16 -0.19 9.75
CA PRO A 67 -17.03 -1.27 9.27
C PRO A 67 -18.43 -1.22 9.78
N GLN A 68 -18.80 -0.75 10.85
CA GLN A 68 -20.17 -0.61 11.36
C GLN A 68 -20.21 0.19 12.65
N ARG A 69 -21.40 0.59 13.05
CA ARG A 69 -21.70 1.58 14.09
C ARG A 69 -20.97 1.42 15.43
N ALA A 70 -20.61 0.22 15.84
CA ALA A 70 -20.04 -0.01 17.17
C ALA A 70 -18.59 -0.50 17.11
N SER A 71 -18.03 -0.68 15.92
CA SER A 71 -16.67 -1.19 15.75
C SER A 71 -15.67 -0.06 15.71
N ARG A 72 -14.49 -0.33 16.23
CA ARG A 72 -13.38 0.58 16.03
C ARG A 72 -12.99 0.59 14.55
N PRO A 73 -12.45 1.70 14.05
CA PRO A 73 -11.93 1.74 12.71
C PRO A 73 -10.76 0.77 12.57
N MET A 74 -10.59 0.23 11.38
CA MET A 74 -9.46 -0.61 11.05
C MET A 74 -8.72 -0.02 9.86
N GLY A 75 -7.42 -0.26 9.81
CA GLY A 75 -6.60 0.17 8.69
C GLY A 75 -6.53 -0.88 7.60
N ARG A 76 -6.37 -0.42 6.37
CA ARG A 76 -6.08 -1.28 5.24
C ARG A 76 -4.99 -0.63 4.41
N ILE A 77 -3.93 -1.38 4.12
CA ILE A 77 -2.95 -0.95 3.13
C ILE A 77 -3.49 -1.39 1.77
N ILE A 78 -3.83 -0.44 0.93
CA ILE A 78 -4.36 -0.72 -0.41
C ILE A 78 -3.22 -1.16 -1.32
N THR A 79 -2.13 -0.40 -1.33
CA THR A 79 -0.93 -0.76 -2.06
C THR A 79 0.28 -0.05 -1.47
N ILE A 80 1.44 -0.67 -1.64
CA ILE A 80 2.73 -0.07 -1.36
C ILE A 80 3.65 -0.39 -2.54
N ASP A 81 4.16 0.63 -3.18
CA ASP A 81 4.91 0.50 -4.40
C ASP A 81 6.22 1.26 -4.28
N VAL A 82 7.33 0.59 -4.57
CA VAL A 82 8.64 1.22 -4.69
C VAL A 82 9.14 0.98 -6.10
N ALA A 83 9.49 2.05 -6.79
CA ALA A 83 9.92 1.95 -8.18
C ALA A 83 11.12 0.99 -8.32
N PRO A 84 11.14 0.17 -9.38
CA PRO A 84 12.32 -0.65 -9.67
C PRO A 84 13.58 0.25 -9.72
N GLY A 85 14.64 -0.19 -9.12
CA GLY A 85 15.85 0.63 -8.99
C GLY A 85 15.94 1.40 -7.66
N ASN A 86 14.82 1.62 -6.98
CA ASN A 86 14.80 2.26 -5.67
C ASN A 86 14.44 1.28 -4.56
N GLN A 87 14.24 0.00 -4.90
CA GLN A 87 13.92 -1.04 -3.95
C GLN A 87 15.15 -1.41 -3.10
N ARG A 88 14.91 -1.98 -1.92
CA ARG A 88 15.92 -2.43 -0.96
C ARG A 88 16.75 -1.30 -0.30
N ALA A 89 16.32 -0.05 -0.43
CA ALA A 89 16.97 1.08 0.25
C ALA A 89 16.22 1.50 1.53
N GLY A 90 15.30 0.67 2.02
CA GLY A 90 14.52 0.98 3.23
C GLY A 90 13.31 1.87 2.97
N LEU A 91 13.04 2.23 1.72
CA LEU A 91 11.95 3.14 1.37
C LEU A 91 10.58 2.54 1.67
N GLY A 92 10.40 1.25 1.36
CA GLY A 92 9.15 0.55 1.68
C GLY A 92 8.87 0.57 3.17
N THR A 93 9.88 0.35 4.00
CA THR A 93 9.75 0.41 5.46
C THR A 93 9.34 1.81 5.90
N GLU A 94 9.95 2.83 5.35
CA GLU A 94 9.64 4.22 5.70
C GLU A 94 8.20 4.57 5.34
N LEU A 95 7.75 4.19 4.16
CA LEU A 95 6.36 4.38 3.74
C LEU A 95 5.39 3.63 4.66
N LEU A 96 5.66 2.37 4.95
CA LEU A 96 4.77 1.54 5.77
C LEU A 96 4.67 2.08 7.19
N VAL A 97 5.79 2.39 7.82
CA VAL A 97 5.81 2.90 9.21
C VAL A 97 5.04 4.21 9.33
N ASN A 98 5.20 5.10 8.36
CA ASN A 98 4.47 6.37 8.36
C ASN A 98 2.97 6.19 8.16
N ALA A 99 2.57 5.29 7.26
CA ALA A 99 1.15 4.98 7.07
C ALA A 99 0.54 4.32 8.30
N GLU A 100 1.25 3.39 8.94
CA GLU A 100 0.80 2.78 10.20
C GLU A 100 0.61 3.81 11.30
N GLY A 101 1.53 4.76 11.39
CA GLY A 101 1.42 5.87 12.36
C GLY A 101 0.17 6.72 12.11
N TRP A 102 -0.10 7.03 10.86
CA TRP A 102 -1.31 7.76 10.49
C TRP A 102 -2.58 6.99 10.87
N LEU A 103 -2.62 5.69 10.57
CA LEU A 103 -3.75 4.83 10.90
C LEU A 103 -3.96 4.76 12.41
N LYS A 104 -2.90 4.59 13.17
CA LYS A 104 -2.97 4.54 14.63
C LYS A 104 -3.51 5.85 15.20
N ASN A 105 -3.04 6.98 14.71
CA ASN A 105 -3.51 8.29 15.12
C ASN A 105 -4.99 8.52 14.73
N ALA A 106 -5.46 7.84 13.69
CA ALA A 106 -6.86 7.90 13.25
C ALA A 106 -7.76 6.93 14.03
N GLY A 107 -7.24 6.27 15.05
CA GLY A 107 -8.01 5.41 15.94
C GLY A 107 -8.00 3.93 15.58
N CYS A 108 -7.25 3.51 14.56
CA CYS A 108 -7.14 2.11 14.19
C CYS A 108 -6.23 1.35 15.15
N ASP A 109 -6.67 0.19 15.61
CA ASP A 109 -5.86 -0.67 16.47
C ASP A 109 -5.27 -1.88 15.72
N HIS A 110 -5.63 -2.05 14.47
CA HIS A 110 -5.04 -3.07 13.60
C HIS A 110 -5.12 -2.62 12.14
N VAL A 111 -4.34 -3.29 11.30
CA VAL A 111 -4.28 -3.03 9.87
C VAL A 111 -4.20 -4.34 9.11
N VAL A 112 -4.88 -4.41 7.97
CA VAL A 112 -4.91 -5.58 7.09
C VAL A 112 -4.45 -5.19 5.69
N LEU A 113 -4.06 -6.18 4.93
CA LEU A 113 -3.74 -6.05 3.52
C LEU A 113 -3.93 -7.38 2.80
N GLU A 114 -4.02 -7.32 1.48
CA GLU A 114 -4.07 -8.50 0.62
C GLU A 114 -2.80 -8.56 -0.23
N VAL A 115 -2.27 -9.75 -0.41
CA VAL A 115 -1.05 -9.98 -1.19
C VAL A 115 -1.18 -11.29 -1.96
N ALA A 116 -0.69 -11.31 -3.21
CA ALA A 116 -0.70 -12.53 -4.00
C ALA A 116 0.20 -13.59 -3.37
N VAL A 117 -0.26 -14.84 -3.34
CA VAL A 117 0.46 -15.94 -2.69
C VAL A 117 1.83 -16.19 -3.28
N ASP A 118 2.02 -15.84 -4.55
CA ASP A 118 3.29 -16.00 -5.27
C ASP A 118 4.22 -14.79 -5.20
N ASN A 119 3.81 -13.71 -4.52
CA ASN A 119 4.65 -12.54 -4.34
C ASN A 119 5.57 -12.71 -3.12
N GLU A 120 6.59 -13.53 -3.28
CA GLU A 120 7.51 -13.86 -2.19
C GLU A 120 8.24 -12.65 -1.59
N PRO A 121 8.74 -11.70 -2.38
CA PRO A 121 9.39 -10.52 -1.78
C PRO A 121 8.44 -9.73 -0.87
N ALA A 122 7.19 -9.55 -1.28
CA ALA A 122 6.20 -8.85 -0.47
C ALA A 122 5.87 -9.63 0.81
N LEU A 123 5.70 -10.94 0.70
CA LEU A 123 5.44 -11.79 1.87
C LEU A 123 6.56 -11.68 2.90
N ARG A 124 7.81 -11.72 2.46
CA ARG A 124 8.97 -11.55 3.35
C ARG A 124 8.99 -10.16 3.99
N PHE A 125 8.69 -9.15 3.20
CA PHE A 125 8.64 -7.76 3.68
C PHE A 125 7.59 -7.59 4.77
N TYR A 126 6.37 -8.07 4.54
CA TYR A 126 5.30 -7.93 5.53
C TYR A 126 5.56 -8.74 6.78
N LYS A 127 6.07 -9.97 6.65
CA LYS A 127 6.44 -10.79 7.82
C LYS A 127 7.52 -10.12 8.66
N LYS A 128 8.49 -9.49 8.02
CA LYS A 128 9.54 -8.72 8.71
C LYS A 128 8.96 -7.57 9.54
N HIS A 129 7.82 -7.03 9.09
CA HIS A 129 7.13 -5.94 9.77
C HIS A 129 5.99 -6.41 10.67
N ASP A 130 6.05 -7.65 11.10
CA ASP A 130 5.13 -8.26 12.08
C ASP A 130 3.72 -8.54 11.56
N TYR A 131 3.53 -8.56 10.25
CA TYR A 131 2.29 -9.03 9.66
C TYR A 131 2.25 -10.55 9.66
N SER A 132 1.08 -11.10 9.96
CA SER A 132 0.84 -12.54 9.90
C SER A 132 -0.36 -12.86 9.01
N VAL A 133 -0.37 -14.08 8.47
CA VAL A 133 -1.46 -14.54 7.61
C VAL A 133 -2.71 -14.76 8.43
N LEU A 134 -3.81 -14.14 8.04
CA LEU A 134 -5.11 -14.28 8.68
C LEU A 134 -6.00 -15.28 7.95
N LYS A 135 -5.99 -15.26 6.62
CA LYS A 135 -6.74 -16.23 5.81
C LYS A 135 -6.26 -16.27 4.37
N VAL A 136 -6.61 -17.33 3.67
CA VAL A 136 -6.40 -17.49 2.24
C VAL A 136 -7.63 -17.00 1.50
N LEU A 137 -7.42 -16.22 0.44
CA LEU A 137 -8.46 -15.71 -0.45
C LEU A 137 -8.35 -16.48 -1.77
N ALA A 138 -9.13 -17.54 -1.91
CA ALA A 138 -9.06 -18.40 -3.08
C ALA A 138 -9.46 -17.64 -4.35
N ASN A 139 -8.68 -17.79 -5.41
CA ASN A 139 -8.93 -17.18 -6.73
C ASN A 139 -9.15 -15.67 -6.65
N TYR A 140 -8.42 -15.00 -5.79
CA TYR A 140 -8.63 -13.57 -5.51
C TYR A 140 -8.22 -12.67 -6.68
N TYR A 141 -7.18 -13.06 -7.41
CA TYR A 141 -6.67 -12.29 -8.55
C TYR A 141 -7.11 -12.89 -9.88
N MET A 142 -7.08 -12.09 -10.94
CA MET A 142 -7.68 -12.43 -12.24
C MET A 142 -7.13 -13.72 -12.88
N ASP A 143 -5.89 -14.09 -12.61
CA ASP A 143 -5.27 -15.32 -13.14
C ASP A 143 -5.54 -16.53 -12.26
N SER A 144 -6.61 -16.53 -11.48
CA SER A 144 -6.92 -17.56 -10.49
C SER A 144 -5.81 -17.75 -9.46
N VAL A 145 -5.03 -16.71 -9.21
CA VAL A 145 -4.00 -16.72 -8.18
C VAL A 145 -4.65 -16.43 -6.84
N ASP A 146 -4.33 -17.25 -5.85
CA ASP A 146 -4.82 -17.03 -4.49
C ASP A 146 -4.17 -15.79 -3.89
N GLY A 147 -4.93 -15.10 -3.06
CA GLY A 147 -4.44 -14.03 -2.22
C GLY A 147 -4.29 -14.50 -0.78
N LEU A 148 -3.49 -13.79 -0.04
CA LEU A 148 -3.41 -13.93 1.41
C LEU A 148 -3.86 -12.63 2.04
N MET A 149 -4.76 -12.71 3.02
CA MET A 149 -5.03 -11.58 3.89
C MET A 149 -4.03 -11.65 5.04
N MET A 150 -3.28 -10.59 5.21
CA MET A 150 -2.33 -10.46 6.31
C MET A 150 -2.76 -9.30 7.20
N GLY A 151 -2.37 -9.35 8.45
CA GLY A 151 -2.72 -8.30 9.39
C GLY A 151 -1.73 -8.18 10.54
N LYS A 152 -1.85 -7.06 11.24
CA LYS A 152 -0.97 -6.66 12.32
C LYS A 152 -1.73 -5.78 13.31
N ARG A 153 -1.42 -5.89 14.59
CA ARG A 153 -1.85 -4.95 15.61
C ARG A 153 -1.01 -3.69 15.57
N LEU A 154 -1.66 -2.56 15.70
CA LEU A 154 -0.99 -1.27 15.74
C LEU A 154 -0.70 -0.78 17.17
#